data_168fd6b4cf29c53fd4016bc5c523b549
#
_entry.id   168fd6b4cf29c53fd4016bc5c523b549
#
_cell.length_a   1.000
_cell.length_b   1.000
_cell.length_c   1.000
_cell.angle_alpha   90.00
_cell.angle_beta   90.00
_cell.angle_gamma   90.00
#
_symmetry.space_group_name_H-M   'P 1'
#
loop_
_entity.id
_entity.type
_entity.pdbx_description
1 polymer ?
#
loop_
_entity_poly.entity_id
_entity_poly.type
_entity_poly.pdbx_seq_one_letter_code
_entity_poly.pdbx_strand_id
1 'polypeptide(L)'
;MSVNILLVDDNHIQAATRRAILEGCGREVRIALQGQQALELLSDAETAKNIGLVITDHLMPVMSGPQFVAELRRRGFTLPVVVLSGLPEAESAYEGLDVAFRLKPFDPQSLINLVQEMLGECMRRSA
;
A
#
# COMPACT_ATOMS: atom_id res chain seq x y z
N MET A 1 -5.87 -15.86 10.78
CA MET A 1 -4.64 -15.19 10.41
C MET A 1 -4.92 -13.82 9.85
N SER A 2 -4.35 -12.83 10.43
CA SER A 2 -4.52 -11.49 9.88
C SER A 2 -3.56 -11.30 8.72
N VAL A 3 -3.98 -10.49 7.75
CA VAL A 3 -3.17 -10.10 6.61
C VAL A 3 -2.73 -8.66 6.84
N ASN A 4 -1.44 -8.42 6.76
CA ASN A 4 -0.88 -7.12 7.02
C ASN A 4 -0.86 -6.26 5.77
N ILE A 5 -0.89 -4.94 6.00
CA ILE A 5 -0.77 -3.97 4.93
C ILE A 5 0.61 -3.33 5.02
N LEU A 6 1.28 -3.21 3.89
CA LEU A 6 2.52 -2.46 3.81
C LEU A 6 2.20 -1.09 3.23
N LEU A 7 2.39 -0.07 4.04
CA LEU A 7 2.09 1.31 3.66
C LEU A 7 3.40 2.03 3.35
N VAL A 8 3.58 2.47 2.12
CA VAL A 8 4.79 3.13 1.68
C VAL A 8 4.50 4.60 1.48
N ASP A 9 5.05 5.44 2.34
CA ASP A 9 4.73 6.86 2.35
C ASP A 9 5.88 7.62 3.03
N ASP A 10 6.47 8.56 2.32
CA ASP A 10 7.60 9.31 2.87
C ASP A 10 7.18 10.42 3.83
N ASN A 11 5.90 10.69 3.93
CA ASN A 11 5.38 11.69 4.86
C ASN A 11 4.99 11.00 6.15
N HIS A 12 5.77 11.24 7.22
CA HIS A 12 5.56 10.57 8.52
C HIS A 12 4.16 10.79 9.09
N ILE A 13 3.67 12.02 8.99
CA ILE A 13 2.37 12.36 9.57
C ILE A 13 1.26 11.67 8.81
N GLN A 14 1.34 11.71 7.49
CA GLN A 14 0.34 11.07 6.65
C GLN A 14 0.34 9.55 6.85
N ALA A 15 1.52 8.97 6.94
CA ALA A 15 1.65 7.53 7.16
C ALA A 15 1.05 7.14 8.49
N ALA A 16 1.34 7.90 9.55
CA ALA A 16 0.81 7.60 10.88
C ALA A 16 -0.72 7.71 10.89
N THR A 17 -1.26 8.73 10.22
CA THR A 17 -2.69 8.92 10.15
C THR A 17 -3.37 7.75 9.43
N ARG A 18 -2.83 7.37 8.30
CA ARG A 18 -3.40 6.25 7.55
C ARG A 18 -3.30 4.94 8.33
N ARG A 19 -2.17 4.74 9.01
CA ARG A 19 -2.02 3.53 9.82
C ARG A 19 -3.05 3.48 10.94
N ALA A 20 -3.27 4.61 11.62
CA ALA A 20 -4.24 4.65 12.70
C ALA A 20 -5.64 4.31 12.19
N ILE A 21 -6.01 4.85 11.03
CA ILE A 21 -7.31 4.57 10.44
C ILE A 21 -7.47 3.08 10.17
N LEU A 22 -6.47 2.47 9.57
CA LEU A 22 -6.57 1.06 9.17
C LEU A 22 -6.45 0.13 10.35
N GLU A 23 -5.64 0.48 11.34
CA GLU A 23 -5.55 -0.35 12.56
C GLU A 23 -6.82 -0.26 13.37
N GLY A 24 -7.49 0.89 13.33
CA GLY A 24 -8.81 1.00 13.96
C GLY A 24 -9.85 0.11 13.33
N CYS A 25 -9.62 -0.33 12.11
CA CYS A 25 -10.49 -1.24 11.38
C CYS A 25 -10.07 -2.71 11.52
N GLY A 26 -9.07 -3.00 12.35
CA GLY A 26 -8.67 -4.38 12.62
C GLY A 26 -7.54 -4.90 11.74
N ARG A 27 -6.87 -4.03 11.00
CA ARG A 27 -5.75 -4.43 10.15
C ARG A 27 -4.43 -4.07 10.79
N GLU A 28 -3.41 -4.90 10.58
CA GLU A 28 -2.06 -4.54 11.00
C GLU A 28 -1.35 -3.87 9.84
N VAL A 29 -0.61 -2.80 10.15
CA VAL A 29 0.02 -1.99 9.13
C VAL A 29 1.50 -1.83 9.43
N ARG A 30 2.34 -2.15 8.45
CA ARG A 30 3.77 -1.89 8.50
C ARG A 30 4.04 -0.66 7.64
N ILE A 31 4.86 0.24 8.12
CA ILE A 31 5.19 1.46 7.38
C ILE A 31 6.60 1.38 6.84
N ALA A 32 6.76 1.73 5.57
CA ALA A 32 8.05 2.00 4.96
C ALA A 32 8.03 3.44 4.47
N LEU A 33 9.12 4.16 4.68
CA LEU A 33 9.16 5.58 4.35
C LEU A 33 9.64 5.84 2.94
N GLN A 34 10.06 4.80 2.24
CA GLN A 34 10.43 4.90 0.83
C GLN A 34 10.44 3.50 0.22
N GLY A 35 10.48 3.47 -1.12
CA GLY A 35 10.38 2.21 -1.83
C GLY A 35 11.49 1.23 -1.49
N GLN A 36 12.72 1.71 -1.33
CA GLN A 36 13.83 0.83 -1.00
C GLN A 36 13.61 0.14 0.34
N GLN A 37 13.13 0.88 1.33
CA GLN A 37 12.83 0.28 2.64
C GLN A 37 11.74 -0.78 2.52
N ALA A 38 10.72 -0.50 1.70
CA ALA A 38 9.65 -1.47 1.49
C ALA A 38 10.20 -2.76 0.86
N LEU A 39 11.09 -2.62 -0.10
CA LEU A 39 11.69 -3.80 -0.73
C LEU A 39 12.52 -4.59 0.25
N GLU A 40 13.22 -3.90 1.16
CA GLU A 40 13.99 -4.59 2.18
C GLU A 40 13.09 -5.36 3.13
N LEU A 41 11.95 -4.78 3.52
CA LEU A 41 11.00 -5.48 4.36
C LEU A 41 10.47 -6.73 3.67
N LEU A 42 10.19 -6.62 2.38
CA LEU A 42 9.64 -7.75 1.62
C LEU A 42 10.68 -8.80 1.28
N SER A 43 11.97 -8.48 1.44
CA SER A 43 13.00 -9.48 1.21
C SER A 43 13.08 -10.50 2.33
N ASP A 44 12.47 -10.20 3.48
CA ASP A 44 12.35 -11.16 4.57
C ASP A 44 11.12 -12.03 4.32
N ALA A 45 11.32 -13.33 4.15
CA ALA A 45 10.24 -14.23 3.77
C ALA A 45 9.11 -14.26 4.78
N GLU A 46 9.43 -14.15 6.08
CA GLU A 46 8.38 -14.14 7.11
C GLU A 46 7.50 -12.90 6.99
N THR A 47 8.12 -11.74 6.75
CA THR A 47 7.38 -10.51 6.57
C THR A 47 6.55 -10.58 5.29
N ALA A 48 7.17 -11.02 4.20
CA ALA A 48 6.51 -11.02 2.89
C ALA A 48 5.26 -11.89 2.89
N LYS A 49 5.30 -13.03 3.52
CA LYS A 49 4.15 -13.95 3.48
C LYS A 49 2.95 -13.40 4.23
N ASN A 50 3.16 -12.44 5.12
CA ASN A 50 2.07 -11.85 5.90
C ASN A 50 1.54 -10.56 5.30
N ILE A 51 2.19 -10.02 4.26
CA ILE A 51 1.73 -8.81 3.60
C ILE A 51 0.78 -9.22 2.48
N GLY A 52 -0.44 -8.70 2.56
CA GLY A 52 -1.45 -9.01 1.54
C GLY A 52 -1.84 -7.83 0.67
N LEU A 53 -1.34 -6.64 0.99
CA LEU A 53 -1.68 -5.45 0.23
C LEU A 53 -0.59 -4.42 0.43
N VAL A 54 -0.19 -3.76 -0.66
CA VAL A 54 0.73 -2.63 -0.61
C VAL A 54 -0.04 -1.38 -0.99
N ILE A 55 0.06 -0.35 -0.16
CA ILE A 55 -0.48 0.97 -0.48
C ILE A 55 0.72 1.90 -0.58
N THR A 56 0.90 2.53 -1.73
CA THR A 56 2.05 3.39 -1.95
C THR A 56 1.63 4.72 -2.56
N ASP A 57 2.39 5.76 -2.25
CA ASP A 57 2.26 7.03 -2.94
C ASP A 57 2.97 6.96 -4.27
N HIS A 58 2.53 7.79 -5.21
CA HIS A 58 3.17 7.90 -6.51
C HIS A 58 4.48 8.67 -6.42
N LEU A 59 4.47 9.81 -5.72
CA LEU A 59 5.66 10.65 -5.61
C LEU A 59 6.41 10.31 -4.34
N MET A 60 7.63 9.79 -4.50
CA MET A 60 8.50 9.45 -3.39
C MET A 60 9.93 9.78 -3.79
N PRO A 61 10.79 10.16 -2.82
CA PRO A 61 12.18 10.42 -3.13
C PRO A 61 12.93 9.13 -3.43
N VAL A 62 14.02 9.24 -4.16
CA VAL A 62 14.96 8.17 -4.49
C VAL A 62 14.36 7.16 -5.47
N MET A 63 13.22 6.57 -5.12
CA MET A 63 12.56 5.58 -5.98
C MET A 63 11.11 5.98 -6.13
N SER A 64 10.69 6.27 -7.35
CA SER A 64 9.30 6.66 -7.61
C SER A 64 8.35 5.49 -7.46
N GLY A 65 7.04 5.80 -7.43
CA GLY A 65 6.02 4.75 -7.39
C GLY A 65 6.15 3.74 -8.52
N PRO A 66 6.25 4.19 -9.78
CA PRO A 66 6.39 3.24 -10.87
C PRO A 66 7.64 2.39 -10.77
N GLN A 67 8.76 2.97 -10.34
CA GLN A 67 9.99 2.21 -10.16
C GLN A 67 9.83 1.15 -9.08
N PHE A 68 9.20 1.53 -7.97
CA PHE A 68 8.97 0.60 -6.87
C PHE A 68 8.08 -0.56 -7.29
N VAL A 69 6.94 -0.25 -7.94
CA VAL A 69 6.01 -1.30 -8.35
C VAL A 69 6.62 -2.20 -9.41
N ALA A 70 7.36 -1.61 -10.35
CA ALA A 70 8.03 -2.42 -11.37
C ALA A 70 9.00 -3.39 -10.73
N GLU A 71 9.74 -2.93 -9.71
CA GLU A 71 10.68 -3.81 -9.01
C GLU A 71 9.95 -4.93 -8.25
N LEU A 72 8.80 -4.62 -7.64
CA LEU A 72 7.99 -5.65 -6.99
C LEU A 72 7.62 -6.74 -7.97
N ARG A 73 7.12 -6.34 -9.13
CA ARG A 73 6.68 -7.32 -10.14
C ARG A 73 7.86 -8.10 -10.70
N ARG A 74 9.00 -7.43 -10.88
CA ARG A 74 10.21 -8.11 -11.37
C ARG A 74 10.66 -9.20 -10.40
N ARG A 75 10.48 -8.96 -9.09
CA ARG A 75 10.88 -9.93 -8.08
C ARG A 75 9.85 -11.05 -7.87
N GLY A 76 8.76 -11.02 -8.62
CA GLY A 76 7.77 -12.09 -8.58
C GLY A 76 6.63 -11.86 -7.61
N PHE A 77 6.56 -10.69 -6.98
CA PHE A 77 5.44 -10.38 -6.09
C PHE A 77 4.21 -10.08 -6.91
N THR A 78 3.12 -10.79 -6.63
CA THR A 78 1.85 -10.62 -7.36
C THR A 78 0.76 -10.05 -6.46
N LEU A 79 1.08 -9.68 -5.23
CA LEU A 79 0.09 -9.15 -4.30
C LEU A 79 -0.52 -7.85 -4.81
N PRO A 80 -1.74 -7.52 -4.35
CA PRO A 80 -2.39 -6.28 -4.79
C PRO A 80 -1.60 -5.05 -4.36
N VAL A 81 -1.55 -4.05 -5.25
CA VAL A 81 -0.89 -2.78 -4.99
C VAL A 81 -1.89 -1.67 -5.28
N VAL A 82 -2.04 -0.75 -4.33
CA VAL A 82 -2.84 0.45 -4.51
C VAL A 82 -1.88 1.63 -4.59
N VAL A 83 -2.03 2.45 -5.63
CA VAL A 83 -1.22 3.65 -5.81
C VAL A 83 -2.10 4.87 -5.57
N LEU A 84 -1.66 5.76 -4.70
CA LEU A 84 -2.37 7.01 -4.40
C LEU A 84 -1.60 8.18 -5.00
N SER A 85 -2.29 9.00 -5.77
CA SER A 85 -1.64 10.11 -6.47
C SER A 85 -2.58 11.30 -6.56
N GLY A 86 -2.02 12.50 -6.53
CA GLY A 86 -2.76 13.71 -6.82
C GLY A 86 -2.78 14.05 -8.30
N LEU A 87 -2.13 13.24 -9.13
CA LEU A 87 -1.96 13.52 -10.56
C LEU A 87 -2.67 12.45 -11.38
N PRO A 88 -3.81 12.78 -12.00
CA PRO A 88 -4.55 11.79 -12.80
C PRO A 88 -3.71 11.20 -13.93
N GLU A 89 -2.87 12.02 -14.54
CA GLU A 89 -2.07 11.58 -15.68
C GLU A 89 -0.98 10.58 -15.27
N ALA A 90 -0.73 10.42 -13.97
CA ALA A 90 0.29 9.47 -13.51
C ALA A 90 -0.13 8.02 -13.72
N GLU A 91 -1.41 7.78 -13.94
CA GLU A 91 -1.90 6.40 -14.07
C GLU A 91 -1.20 5.66 -15.21
N SER A 92 -0.89 6.34 -16.30
CA SER A 92 -0.26 5.69 -17.43
C SER A 92 1.13 5.16 -17.12
N ALA A 93 1.78 5.69 -16.08
CA ALA A 93 3.11 5.20 -15.69
C ALA A 93 3.07 3.80 -15.10
N TYR A 94 1.89 3.30 -14.78
CA TYR A 94 1.74 1.97 -14.17
C TYR A 94 1.18 0.96 -15.16
N GLU A 95 1.15 1.30 -16.42
CA GLU A 95 0.60 0.41 -17.45
C GLU A 95 1.34 -0.93 -17.41
N GLY A 96 0.58 -2.02 -17.38
CA GLY A 96 1.18 -3.35 -17.34
C GLY A 96 1.63 -3.82 -15.98
N LEU A 97 1.51 -2.99 -14.95
CA LEU A 97 1.98 -3.33 -13.61
C LEU A 97 0.89 -3.84 -12.67
N ASP A 98 -0.36 -3.83 -13.13
CA ASP A 98 -1.50 -4.40 -12.39
C ASP A 98 -1.66 -3.77 -11.02
N VAL A 99 -1.99 -2.49 -11.01
CA VAL A 99 -2.23 -1.75 -9.77
C VAL A 99 -3.64 -1.16 -9.77
N ALA A 100 -4.14 -0.87 -8.57
CA ALA A 100 -5.34 -0.07 -8.41
C ALA A 100 -4.90 1.37 -8.17
N PHE A 101 -5.21 2.25 -9.11
CA PHE A 101 -4.79 3.64 -9.07
C PHE A 101 -5.93 4.49 -8.53
N ARG A 102 -5.66 5.32 -7.51
CA ARG A 102 -6.68 6.16 -6.89
C ARG A 102 -6.16 7.57 -6.70
N LEU A 103 -7.04 8.54 -6.86
CA LEU A 103 -6.67 9.95 -6.76
C LEU A 103 -6.83 10.48 -5.35
N LYS A 104 -5.88 11.33 -4.93
CA LYS A 104 -6.00 12.10 -3.70
C LYS A 104 -6.88 13.33 -3.95
N PRO A 105 -7.48 13.91 -2.92
CA PRO A 105 -7.44 13.50 -1.51
C PRO A 105 -8.28 12.24 -1.29
N PHE A 106 -7.87 11.47 -0.29
CA PHE A 106 -8.49 10.17 -0.04
C PHE A 106 -8.92 10.16 1.42
N ASP A 107 -10.19 10.32 1.68
CA ASP A 107 -10.69 10.46 3.04
C ASP A 107 -10.66 9.12 3.77
N PRO A 108 -10.78 9.14 5.13
CA PRO A 108 -10.66 7.91 5.91
C PRO A 108 -11.63 6.82 5.50
N GLN A 109 -12.90 7.17 5.25
CA GLN A 109 -13.88 6.14 4.91
C GLN A 109 -13.56 5.52 3.54
N SER A 110 -13.11 6.34 2.60
CA SER A 110 -12.74 5.82 1.28
C SER A 110 -11.55 4.88 1.38
N LEU A 111 -10.60 5.18 2.24
CA LEU A 111 -9.45 4.30 2.45
C LEU A 111 -9.89 2.95 3.04
N ILE A 112 -10.77 2.99 4.04
CA ILE A 112 -11.30 1.77 4.64
C ILE A 112 -12.05 0.95 3.59
N ASN A 113 -12.90 1.60 2.81
CA ASN A 113 -13.68 0.92 1.79
C ASN A 113 -12.77 0.25 0.76
N LEU A 114 -11.71 0.94 0.37
CA LEU A 114 -10.78 0.40 -0.61
C LEU A 114 -10.08 -0.84 -0.08
N VAL A 115 -9.64 -0.80 1.18
CA VAL A 115 -8.95 -1.94 1.77
C VAL A 115 -9.91 -3.13 1.90
N GLN A 116 -11.18 -2.86 2.27
CA GLN A 116 -12.18 -3.93 2.34
C GLN A 116 -12.45 -4.53 0.96
N GLU A 117 -12.45 -3.69 -0.05
CA GLU A 117 -12.62 -4.17 -1.42
C GLU A 117 -11.48 -5.09 -1.83
N MET A 118 -10.26 -4.76 -1.41
CA MET A 118 -9.08 -5.53 -1.78
C MET A 118 -8.86 -6.78 -0.94
N LEU A 119 -9.17 -6.72 0.36
CA LEU A 119 -8.85 -7.78 1.31
C LEU A 119 -10.06 -8.39 1.99
N GLY A 120 -11.26 -7.86 1.73
CA GLY A 120 -12.44 -8.29 2.45
C GLY A 120 -12.65 -7.48 3.71
N GLU A 121 -13.72 -7.76 4.42
CA GLU A 121 -14.12 -6.97 5.57
C GLU A 121 -13.16 -7.12 6.73
N CYS A 122 -13.13 -6.09 7.57
CA CYS A 122 -12.27 -6.10 8.73
C CYS A 122 -12.68 -7.20 9.70
N MET A 123 -11.70 -7.85 10.29
CA MET A 123 -11.95 -8.96 11.21
C MET A 123 -12.67 -8.51 12.47
N ARG A 124 -12.40 -7.31 12.93
CA ARG A 124 -12.91 -6.87 14.22
C ARG A 124 -14.41 -6.70 14.26
N ARG A 125 -15.06 -6.66 13.12
CA ARG A 125 -16.50 -6.46 13.13
C ARG A 125 -17.29 -7.74 13.20
N SER A 126 -16.65 -8.82 13.41
CA SER A 126 -17.31 -10.11 13.44
C SER A 126 -18.03 -10.39 14.76
N ALA A 127 -18.40 -9.41 15.47
CA ALA A 127 -19.04 -9.58 16.77
C ALA A 127 -20.26 -10.48 16.72
#